data_601684133bd14a9a36cd3ff36ac8a2da
#
_entry.id   601684133bd14a9a36cd3ff36ac8a2da
#
_cell.length_a   1.000
_cell.length_b   1.000
_cell.length_c   1.000
_cell.angle_alpha   90.00
_cell.angle_beta   90.00
_cell.angle_gamma   90.00
#
_symmetry.space_group_name_H-M   'P 1'
#
loop_
_entity.id
_entity.type
_entity.pdbx_description
1 polymer ?
#
loop_
_entity_poly.entity_id
_entity_poly.type
_entity_poly.pdbx_seq_one_letter_code
_entity_poly.pdbx_strand_id
1 'polypeptide(L)'
;MKRLWMCVALIALLPGLSRAGFANAQSGKKQVVAASPAVAENPADFVGSDVCATCHADIAKKFSSNPHSKLALLHGAGTTCESCHGGGKAHVESGGDVTKIKQISKMSSKDVDATCLGCHAGAHPNFERSPHAKAGVGCTGCHSVHSGDTEAKLLKAPQPQLCYQCHADVKPAFSMPFHHKVNEGLVKCSDCHDPHGTFNANNTKSTADQNMICTKCHAETRGPWVFEHAAVKGEGCTGCHTPHGSQNPRMLNVANINQLCNQCHSPVSAATVHGMNAGSADRPPCINCHTMIHGSNINPAFIR
;
A
#
# COMPACT_ATOMS: atom_id res chain seq x y z
N MET A 1 68.30 22.52 -17.07
CA MET A 1 68.94 22.36 -15.75
C MET A 1 68.06 21.45 -14.93
N LYS A 2 68.50 20.16 -14.83
CA LYS A 2 68.86 19.42 -13.60
C LYS A 2 67.70 19.42 -12.55
N ARG A 3 67.11 18.30 -12.04
CA ARG A 3 67.65 16.96 -11.68
C ARG A 3 66.43 16.01 -11.50
N LEU A 4 66.47 14.95 -12.07
CA LEU A 4 66.42 13.49 -11.80
C LEU A 4 66.66 13.11 -10.35
N TRP A 5 65.67 12.40 -9.73
CA TRP A 5 65.94 11.44 -8.67
C TRP A 5 65.01 10.25 -8.79
N MET A 6 65.63 9.11 -9.11
CA MET A 6 65.09 7.76 -8.99
C MET A 6 65.15 7.33 -7.53
N CYS A 7 64.17 6.63 -7.06
CA CYS A 7 64.35 5.67 -5.97
C CYS A 7 63.63 4.37 -6.32
N VAL A 8 64.44 3.37 -6.50
CA VAL A 8 64.15 1.95 -6.61
C VAL A 8 64.11 1.37 -5.18
N ALA A 9 63.18 0.49 -4.87
CA ALA A 9 63.26 -0.59 -3.89
C ALA A 9 61.97 -1.40 -3.90
N LEU A 10 62.05 -2.51 -4.14
CA LEU A 10 62.31 -3.87 -3.62
C LEU A 10 61.05 -4.69 -3.54
N ILE A 11 61.02 -5.68 -4.39
CA ILE A 11 60.12 -6.84 -4.43
C ILE A 11 60.42 -7.73 -3.23
N ALA A 12 59.39 -8.10 -2.48
CA ALA A 12 59.45 -9.27 -1.60
C ALA A 12 58.29 -10.20 -1.94
N LEU A 13 58.61 -11.29 -2.62
CA LEU A 13 57.75 -12.45 -2.81
C LEU A 13 57.65 -13.24 -1.49
N LEU A 14 56.42 -13.56 -1.06
CA LEU A 14 56.16 -14.73 -0.23
C LEU A 14 54.90 -15.42 -0.70
N PRO A 15 54.91 -16.74 -0.91
CA PRO A 15 53.73 -17.50 -1.29
C PRO A 15 52.96 -17.97 -0.05
N GLY A 16 51.73 -17.60 0.06
CA GLY A 16 50.82 -18.11 1.07
C GLY A 16 49.56 -18.67 0.42
N LEU A 17 49.55 -19.99 0.20
CA LEU A 17 48.33 -20.73 -0.11
C LEU A 17 47.36 -20.59 1.09
N SER A 18 46.25 -19.96 0.89
CA SER A 18 45.10 -20.05 1.80
C SER A 18 43.91 -20.66 1.08
N ARG A 19 43.54 -21.83 1.56
CA ARG A 19 42.39 -22.61 1.16
C ARG A 19 41.14 -21.74 1.30
N ALA A 20 40.40 -21.53 0.20
CA ALA A 20 39.05 -21.03 0.23
C ALA A 20 38.11 -22.09 0.85
N GLY A 21 37.79 -21.87 2.11
CA GLY A 21 36.72 -22.61 2.77
C GLY A 21 35.35 -22.16 2.17
N PHE A 22 34.68 -23.11 1.56
CA PHE A 22 33.25 -22.90 1.19
C PHE A 22 32.46 -22.70 2.48
N ALA A 23 32.03 -21.47 2.74
CA ALA A 23 31.12 -21.18 3.81
C ALA A 23 29.77 -21.82 3.47
N ASN A 24 29.37 -22.78 4.29
CA ASN A 24 28.09 -23.46 4.27
C ASN A 24 27.02 -22.41 4.52
N ALA A 25 26.13 -22.19 3.55
CA ALA A 25 24.95 -21.33 3.72
C ALA A 25 24.02 -22.01 4.72
N GLN A 26 24.12 -21.59 5.97
CA GLN A 26 23.15 -21.98 6.98
C GLN A 26 21.78 -21.38 6.59
N SER A 27 20.85 -22.26 6.28
CA SER A 27 19.43 -21.99 6.16
C SER A 27 18.97 -21.20 7.39
N GLY A 28 18.76 -19.90 7.20
CA GLY A 28 18.21 -19.01 8.22
C GLY A 28 16.81 -19.50 8.59
N LYS A 29 16.67 -20.16 9.72
CA LYS A 29 15.36 -20.38 10.34
C LYS A 29 14.71 -19.02 10.49
N LYS A 30 13.58 -18.83 9.81
CA LYS A 30 12.69 -17.70 9.98
C LYS A 30 12.40 -17.57 11.48
N GLN A 31 13.00 -16.57 12.12
CA GLN A 31 12.70 -16.23 13.49
C GLN A 31 11.26 -15.72 13.50
N VAL A 32 10.35 -16.57 13.93
CA VAL A 32 8.99 -16.16 14.28
C VAL A 32 9.16 -15.20 15.44
N VAL A 33 8.95 -13.91 15.20
CA VAL A 33 8.87 -12.91 16.26
C VAL A 33 7.70 -13.35 17.12
N ALA A 34 7.99 -13.85 18.32
CA ALA A 34 6.99 -14.21 19.29
C ALA A 34 6.15 -12.94 19.56
N ALA A 35 4.85 -13.04 19.33
CA ALA A 35 3.90 -12.04 19.79
C ALA A 35 4.17 -11.80 21.29
N SER A 36 4.15 -10.54 21.72
CA SER A 36 4.16 -10.19 23.15
C SER A 36 3.17 -11.11 23.85
N PRO A 37 3.52 -11.71 25.01
CA PRO A 37 2.62 -12.59 25.71
C PRO A 37 1.34 -11.80 26.01
N ALA A 38 0.26 -12.15 25.35
CA ALA A 38 -1.06 -11.82 25.84
C ALA A 38 -1.07 -12.30 27.28
N VAL A 39 -1.45 -11.45 28.22
CA VAL A 39 -1.68 -11.86 29.60
C VAL A 39 -2.57 -13.09 29.50
N ALA A 40 -2.07 -14.24 29.95
CA ALA A 40 -2.82 -15.49 29.87
C ALA A 40 -4.08 -15.31 30.70
N GLU A 41 -5.20 -15.03 30.00
CA GLU A 41 -6.49 -14.91 30.66
C GLU A 41 -6.86 -16.29 31.22
N ASN A 42 -7.31 -16.37 32.49
CA ASN A 42 -7.68 -17.61 33.09
C ASN A 42 -8.96 -18.14 32.41
N PRO A 43 -8.96 -19.34 31.82
CA PRO A 43 -10.17 -19.91 31.23
C PRO A 43 -11.40 -19.92 32.14
N ALA A 44 -11.19 -19.95 33.46
CA ALA A 44 -12.27 -19.90 34.45
C ALA A 44 -13.00 -18.54 34.52
N ASP A 45 -12.44 -17.48 33.87
CA ASP A 45 -13.06 -16.17 33.83
C ASP A 45 -13.97 -15.98 32.60
N PHE A 46 -14.02 -16.96 31.71
CA PHE A 46 -14.86 -16.94 30.50
C PHE A 46 -16.24 -17.54 30.82
N VAL A 47 -17.28 -16.80 30.47
CA VAL A 47 -18.68 -17.19 30.73
C VAL A 47 -19.45 -17.57 29.46
N GLY A 48 -18.89 -17.23 28.26
CA GLY A 48 -19.47 -17.53 26.96
C GLY A 48 -20.40 -16.44 26.43
N SER A 49 -20.47 -16.38 25.09
CA SER A 49 -21.22 -15.33 24.37
C SER A 49 -22.71 -15.33 24.67
N ASP A 50 -23.31 -16.49 25.00
CA ASP A 50 -24.74 -16.59 25.32
C ASP A 50 -25.10 -15.84 26.61
N VAL A 51 -24.21 -15.84 27.60
CA VAL A 51 -24.38 -15.05 28.82
C VAL A 51 -24.34 -13.56 28.50
N CYS A 52 -23.42 -13.11 27.61
CA CYS A 52 -23.33 -11.72 27.17
C CYS A 52 -24.64 -11.29 26.47
N ALA A 53 -25.19 -12.15 25.63
CA ALA A 53 -26.41 -11.91 24.87
C ALA A 53 -27.64 -11.64 25.73
N THR A 54 -27.67 -12.08 26.97
CA THR A 54 -28.83 -11.84 27.89
C THR A 54 -29.01 -10.36 28.20
N CYS A 55 -27.93 -9.56 28.22
CA CYS A 55 -27.97 -8.11 28.45
C CYS A 55 -27.65 -7.32 27.19
N HIS A 56 -26.81 -7.87 26.28
CA HIS A 56 -26.36 -7.23 25.06
C HIS A 56 -27.00 -7.83 23.79
N ALA A 57 -28.34 -8.09 23.82
CA ALA A 57 -29.06 -8.80 22.78
C ALA A 57 -28.92 -8.16 21.38
N ASP A 58 -28.98 -6.83 21.26
CA ASP A 58 -28.87 -6.11 19.98
C ASP A 58 -27.46 -6.25 19.37
N ILE A 59 -26.43 -6.20 20.19
CA ILE A 59 -25.04 -6.37 19.74
C ILE A 59 -24.82 -7.82 19.31
N ALA A 60 -25.29 -8.79 20.11
CA ALA A 60 -25.20 -10.20 19.79
C ALA A 60 -25.91 -10.55 18.49
N LYS A 61 -27.12 -9.99 18.26
CA LYS A 61 -27.87 -10.14 17.01
C LYS A 61 -27.09 -9.60 15.81
N LYS A 62 -26.53 -8.41 15.90
CA LYS A 62 -25.72 -7.82 14.81
C LYS A 62 -24.44 -8.62 14.59
N PHE A 63 -23.80 -9.08 15.66
CA PHE A 63 -22.58 -9.87 15.57
C PHE A 63 -22.80 -11.22 14.92
N SER A 64 -23.98 -11.82 15.02
CA SER A 64 -24.29 -13.13 14.42
C SER A 64 -24.12 -13.16 12.89
N SER A 65 -24.30 -12.03 12.22
CA SER A 65 -24.04 -11.89 10.77
C SER A 65 -22.59 -11.58 10.43
N ASN A 66 -21.76 -11.27 11.43
CA ASN A 66 -20.37 -10.86 11.25
C ASN A 66 -19.47 -12.07 10.88
N PRO A 67 -18.48 -11.90 9.98
CA PRO A 67 -17.53 -12.95 9.65
C PRO A 67 -16.81 -13.55 10.87
N HIS A 68 -16.51 -12.75 11.90
CA HIS A 68 -15.88 -13.25 13.11
C HIS A 68 -16.74 -14.29 13.86
N SER A 69 -18.06 -14.09 13.93
CA SER A 69 -18.96 -15.08 14.55
C SER A 69 -18.99 -16.41 13.81
N LYS A 70 -18.76 -16.38 12.48
CA LYS A 70 -18.78 -17.57 11.61
C LYS A 70 -17.49 -18.39 11.70
N LEU A 71 -16.40 -17.82 12.19
CA LEU A 71 -15.14 -18.55 12.41
C LEU A 71 -15.30 -19.65 13.45
N ALA A 72 -16.22 -19.49 14.41
CA ALA A 72 -16.60 -20.53 15.37
C ALA A 72 -16.98 -21.85 14.71
N LEU A 73 -17.69 -21.75 13.57
CA LEU A 73 -18.21 -22.91 12.85
C LEU A 73 -17.14 -23.64 12.04
N LEU A 74 -16.04 -22.96 11.69
CA LEU A 74 -15.02 -23.50 10.80
C LEU A 74 -13.85 -24.17 11.53
N HIS A 75 -13.55 -23.76 12.77
CA HIS A 75 -12.33 -24.19 13.47
C HIS A 75 -12.57 -24.69 14.91
N GLY A 76 -13.81 -24.87 15.32
CA GLY A 76 -14.17 -25.45 16.65
C GLY A 76 -13.90 -24.55 17.86
N ALA A 77 -13.11 -23.50 17.73
CA ALA A 77 -12.81 -22.52 18.77
C ALA A 77 -13.02 -21.13 18.18
N GLY A 78 -14.27 -20.71 18.05
CA GLY A 78 -14.63 -19.48 17.38
C GLY A 78 -14.31 -18.23 18.15
N THR A 79 -14.34 -17.11 17.43
CA THR A 79 -14.25 -15.79 18.03
C THR A 79 -15.50 -15.52 18.84
N THR A 80 -15.35 -15.37 20.14
CA THR A 80 -16.40 -15.00 21.09
C THR A 80 -16.29 -13.52 21.45
N CYS A 81 -17.29 -12.99 22.15
CA CYS A 81 -17.21 -11.64 22.72
C CYS A 81 -15.94 -11.46 23.55
N GLU A 82 -15.62 -12.47 24.33
CA GLU A 82 -14.49 -12.47 25.26
C GLU A 82 -13.13 -12.55 24.57
N SER A 83 -13.06 -13.00 23.31
CA SER A 83 -11.82 -12.96 22.50
C SER A 83 -11.28 -11.54 22.33
N CYS A 84 -12.15 -10.55 22.39
CA CYS A 84 -11.79 -9.13 22.28
C CYS A 84 -11.93 -8.39 23.62
N HIS A 85 -12.98 -8.71 24.39
CA HIS A 85 -13.32 -8.01 25.62
C HIS A 85 -12.67 -8.58 26.87
N GLY A 86 -12.03 -9.76 26.76
CA GLY A 86 -11.50 -10.51 27.91
C GLY A 86 -12.57 -11.24 28.70
N GLY A 87 -12.16 -11.99 29.72
CA GLY A 87 -13.07 -12.79 30.55
C GLY A 87 -14.18 -11.95 31.19
N GLY A 88 -15.43 -12.36 30.98
CA GLY A 88 -16.62 -11.60 31.36
C GLY A 88 -17.13 -11.88 32.78
N LYS A 89 -16.58 -12.86 33.48
CA LYS A 89 -17.11 -13.34 34.78
C LYS A 89 -17.28 -12.23 35.81
N ALA A 90 -16.24 -11.48 36.07
CA ALA A 90 -16.29 -10.40 37.07
C ALA A 90 -17.28 -9.28 36.67
N HIS A 91 -17.43 -9.01 35.40
CA HIS A 91 -18.42 -8.06 34.87
C HIS A 91 -19.86 -8.57 35.12
N VAL A 92 -20.12 -9.84 34.83
CA VAL A 92 -21.43 -10.44 35.01
C VAL A 92 -21.80 -10.54 36.49
N GLU A 93 -20.90 -11.07 37.34
CA GLU A 93 -21.12 -11.24 38.79
C GLU A 93 -21.32 -9.92 39.52
N SER A 94 -20.80 -8.80 38.97
CA SER A 94 -21.03 -7.48 39.56
C SER A 94 -22.28 -6.75 39.03
N GLY A 95 -23.10 -7.43 38.23
CA GLY A 95 -24.29 -6.84 37.67
C GLY A 95 -24.02 -5.83 36.53
N GLY A 96 -22.89 -5.98 35.84
CA GLY A 96 -22.56 -5.15 34.67
C GLY A 96 -21.59 -4.01 34.90
N ASP A 97 -20.73 -4.09 35.94
CA ASP A 97 -19.70 -3.09 36.19
C ASP A 97 -18.71 -3.05 35.01
N VAL A 98 -18.77 -1.97 34.24
CA VAL A 98 -17.97 -1.76 33.03
C VAL A 98 -16.46 -1.66 33.29
N THR A 99 -16.06 -1.41 34.54
CA THR A 99 -14.61 -1.36 34.88
C THR A 99 -13.98 -2.75 34.97
N LYS A 100 -14.79 -3.80 35.00
CA LYS A 100 -14.37 -5.19 35.14
C LYS A 100 -14.31 -5.94 33.80
N ILE A 101 -14.36 -5.23 32.69
CA ILE A 101 -14.23 -5.78 31.33
C ILE A 101 -13.45 -4.81 30.45
N LYS A 102 -12.76 -5.31 29.43
CA LYS A 102 -12.03 -4.44 28.49
C LYS A 102 -12.98 -3.53 27.72
N GLN A 103 -12.90 -2.24 28.00
CA GLN A 103 -13.64 -1.21 27.27
C GLN A 103 -12.85 -0.77 26.05
N ILE A 104 -13.02 -1.47 24.92
CA ILE A 104 -12.28 -1.19 23.68
C ILE A 104 -12.37 0.29 23.27
N SER A 105 -13.50 0.95 23.48
CA SER A 105 -13.71 2.36 23.18
C SER A 105 -12.92 3.34 24.06
N LYS A 106 -12.37 2.86 25.17
CA LYS A 106 -11.56 3.65 26.11
C LYS A 106 -10.06 3.33 26.02
N MET A 107 -9.72 2.28 25.28
CA MET A 107 -8.32 1.89 25.09
C MET A 107 -7.62 2.81 24.09
N SER A 108 -6.30 2.88 24.18
CA SER A 108 -5.51 3.53 23.13
C SER A 108 -5.65 2.76 21.81
N SER A 109 -5.51 3.44 20.68
CA SER A 109 -5.54 2.77 19.36
C SER A 109 -4.50 1.63 19.29
N LYS A 110 -3.32 1.83 19.88
CA LYS A 110 -2.26 0.82 19.93
C LYS A 110 -2.70 -0.45 20.69
N ASP A 111 -3.39 -0.32 21.82
CA ASP A 111 -3.85 -1.47 22.59
C ASP A 111 -5.01 -2.20 21.89
N VAL A 112 -5.89 -1.44 21.22
CA VAL A 112 -6.93 -2.00 20.36
C VAL A 112 -6.30 -2.77 19.19
N ASP A 113 -5.30 -2.17 18.53
CA ASP A 113 -4.60 -2.80 17.41
C ASP A 113 -3.89 -4.08 17.86
N ALA A 114 -3.26 -4.09 19.04
CA ALA A 114 -2.64 -5.30 19.61
C ALA A 114 -3.67 -6.43 19.78
N THR A 115 -4.89 -6.11 20.21
CA THR A 115 -5.98 -7.09 20.33
C THR A 115 -6.33 -7.69 18.95
N CYS A 116 -6.47 -6.88 17.92
CA CYS A 116 -6.77 -7.33 16.56
C CYS A 116 -5.61 -8.13 15.95
N LEU A 117 -4.38 -7.62 16.10
CA LEU A 117 -3.17 -8.22 15.57
C LEU A 117 -2.81 -9.56 16.23
N GLY A 118 -3.38 -9.89 17.39
CA GLY A 118 -3.28 -11.24 17.96
C GLY A 118 -3.67 -12.34 16.97
N CYS A 119 -4.61 -12.03 16.06
CA CYS A 119 -5.03 -12.94 15.00
C CYS A 119 -4.63 -12.42 13.60
N HIS A 120 -4.62 -11.11 13.39
CA HIS A 120 -4.45 -10.49 12.08
C HIS A 120 -3.01 -10.07 11.73
N ALA A 121 -2.02 -10.34 12.58
CA ALA A 121 -0.62 -9.95 12.32
C ALA A 121 -0.07 -10.51 11.00
N GLY A 122 -0.42 -11.76 10.66
CA GLY A 122 0.01 -12.39 9.42
C GLY A 122 -0.57 -11.72 8.16
N ALA A 123 -1.78 -11.19 8.26
CA ALA A 123 -2.44 -10.48 7.15
C ALA A 123 -1.98 -9.03 7.01
N HIS A 124 -1.55 -8.40 8.12
CA HIS A 124 -1.18 -7.00 8.19
C HIS A 124 0.19 -6.77 8.85
N PRO A 125 1.28 -7.38 8.33
CA PRO A 125 2.59 -7.39 8.98
C PRO A 125 3.25 -6.01 9.08
N ASN A 126 2.77 -5.03 8.33
CA ASN A 126 3.33 -3.69 8.29
C ASN A 126 2.49 -2.64 9.01
N PHE A 127 1.33 -3.04 9.57
CA PHE A 127 0.37 -2.07 10.10
C PHE A 127 0.96 -1.16 11.19
N GLU A 128 1.66 -1.72 12.17
CA GLU A 128 2.25 -0.94 13.28
C GLU A 128 3.27 0.11 12.81
N ARG A 129 3.88 -0.10 11.63
CA ARG A 129 4.82 0.83 11.00
C ARG A 129 4.15 1.77 10.02
N SER A 130 2.87 1.57 9.74
CA SER A 130 2.12 2.38 8.78
C SER A 130 1.97 3.83 9.27
N PRO A 131 1.79 4.80 8.36
CA PRO A 131 1.45 6.16 8.73
C PRO A 131 0.15 6.26 9.54
N HIS A 132 -0.85 5.41 9.26
CA HIS A 132 -2.10 5.38 10.02
C HIS A 132 -1.86 5.02 11.48
N ALA A 133 -1.16 3.93 11.76
CA ALA A 133 -0.84 3.53 13.14
C ALA A 133 -0.01 4.59 13.86
N LYS A 134 0.99 5.18 13.18
CA LYS A 134 1.81 6.28 13.73
C LYS A 134 1.01 7.53 14.03
N ALA A 135 -0.05 7.80 13.26
CA ALA A 135 -0.98 8.91 13.51
C ALA A 135 -2.07 8.56 14.53
N GLY A 136 -2.04 7.38 15.15
CA GLY A 136 -3.04 6.93 16.12
C GLY A 136 -4.36 6.48 15.48
N VAL A 137 -4.38 6.26 14.16
CA VAL A 137 -5.54 5.70 13.44
C VAL A 137 -5.43 4.19 13.44
N GLY A 138 -6.11 3.56 14.42
CA GLY A 138 -6.11 2.11 14.57
C GLY A 138 -7.21 1.41 13.77
N CYS A 139 -7.27 0.08 13.93
CA CYS A 139 -8.19 -0.80 13.19
C CYS A 139 -9.64 -0.32 13.28
N THR A 140 -10.11 0.02 14.48
CA THR A 140 -11.47 0.50 14.71
C THR A 140 -11.73 1.92 14.18
N GLY A 141 -10.73 2.63 13.70
CA GLY A 141 -10.91 3.88 12.94
C GLY A 141 -11.68 3.65 11.64
N CYS A 142 -11.41 2.53 10.97
CA CYS A 142 -11.97 2.18 9.67
C CYS A 142 -12.97 1.02 9.72
N HIS A 143 -12.80 0.07 10.65
CA HIS A 143 -13.59 -1.15 10.72
C HIS A 143 -14.62 -1.13 11.85
N SER A 144 -15.79 -1.75 11.61
CA SER A 144 -16.82 -2.01 12.62
C SER A 144 -16.94 -3.52 12.84
N VAL A 145 -16.58 -3.97 14.05
CA VAL A 145 -16.51 -5.41 14.36
C VAL A 145 -17.78 -5.99 14.96
N HIS A 146 -18.76 -5.17 15.31
CA HIS A 146 -20.03 -5.65 15.88
C HIS A 146 -21.14 -5.83 14.85
N SER A 147 -21.06 -5.16 13.69
CA SER A 147 -22.08 -5.27 12.66
C SER A 147 -21.58 -6.03 11.43
N GLY A 148 -22.39 -6.98 10.96
CA GLY A 148 -22.14 -7.71 9.72
C GLY A 148 -22.78 -7.08 8.48
N ASP A 149 -23.62 -6.07 8.66
CA ASP A 149 -24.42 -5.42 7.61
C ASP A 149 -23.73 -4.20 7.00
N THR A 150 -22.45 -3.99 7.37
CA THR A 150 -21.63 -2.90 6.86
C THR A 150 -20.99 -3.29 5.53
N GLU A 151 -20.32 -2.33 4.94
CA GLU A 151 -19.55 -2.51 3.72
C GLU A 151 -18.62 -3.72 3.77
N ALA A 152 -18.25 -4.23 2.60
CA ALA A 152 -17.29 -5.31 2.47
C ALA A 152 -16.04 -5.07 3.33
N LYS A 153 -15.51 -6.13 3.95
CA LYS A 153 -14.39 -6.07 4.89
C LYS A 153 -14.71 -5.34 6.20
N LEU A 154 -15.97 -5.26 6.60
CA LEU A 154 -16.41 -4.58 7.82
C LEU A 154 -16.04 -3.08 7.88
N LEU A 155 -15.95 -2.41 6.76
CA LEU A 155 -15.71 -0.97 6.73
C LEU A 155 -16.91 -0.21 7.30
N LYS A 156 -16.68 0.87 8.05
CA LYS A 156 -17.70 1.74 8.64
C LYS A 156 -18.52 2.52 7.62
N ALA A 157 -17.92 2.76 6.45
CA ALA A 157 -18.54 3.44 5.33
C ALA A 157 -17.91 2.97 4.02
N PRO A 158 -18.62 3.11 2.88
CA PRO A 158 -18.04 2.80 1.57
C PRO A 158 -16.87 3.74 1.22
N GLN A 159 -16.00 3.28 0.32
CA GLN A 159 -15.02 4.13 -0.30
C GLN A 159 -15.67 4.91 -1.47
N PRO A 160 -15.31 6.16 -1.70
CA PRO A 160 -14.23 6.91 -1.04
C PRO A 160 -14.64 7.64 0.25
N GLN A 161 -15.92 7.62 0.65
CA GLN A 161 -16.46 8.43 1.74
C GLN A 161 -15.73 8.18 3.06
N LEU A 162 -15.36 6.92 3.35
CA LEU A 162 -14.57 6.59 4.53
C LEU A 162 -13.22 7.33 4.56
N CYS A 163 -12.53 7.33 3.43
CA CYS A 163 -11.20 7.93 3.32
C CYS A 163 -11.27 9.46 3.39
N TYR A 164 -12.29 10.07 2.77
CA TYR A 164 -12.47 11.52 2.73
C TYR A 164 -12.76 12.16 4.09
N GLN A 165 -13.09 11.38 5.11
CA GLN A 165 -13.25 11.91 6.47
C GLN A 165 -11.96 12.55 7.00
N CYS A 166 -10.81 12.05 6.54
CA CYS A 166 -9.49 12.56 6.91
C CYS A 166 -8.70 13.09 5.71
N HIS A 167 -8.86 12.46 4.53
CA HIS A 167 -8.17 12.83 3.30
C HIS A 167 -9.05 13.72 2.39
N ALA A 168 -9.58 14.82 2.96
CA ALA A 168 -10.42 15.74 2.24
C ALA A 168 -9.67 16.51 1.14
N ASP A 169 -8.36 16.65 1.29
CA ASP A 169 -7.46 17.34 0.37
C ASP A 169 -7.37 16.70 -1.02
N VAL A 170 -7.54 15.36 -1.11
CA VAL A 170 -7.49 14.67 -2.40
C VAL A 170 -8.84 14.66 -3.13
N LYS A 171 -9.93 14.96 -2.43
CA LYS A 171 -11.29 14.92 -3.00
C LYS A 171 -11.48 15.84 -4.22
N PRO A 172 -10.96 17.08 -4.25
CA PRO A 172 -11.09 17.95 -5.42
C PRO A 172 -10.45 17.37 -6.68
N ALA A 173 -9.35 16.62 -6.56
CA ALA A 173 -8.69 16.00 -7.69
C ALA A 173 -9.61 15.00 -8.42
N PHE A 174 -10.39 14.23 -7.69
CA PHE A 174 -11.37 13.30 -8.26
C PHE A 174 -12.65 13.97 -8.79
N SER A 175 -12.70 15.30 -8.78
CA SER A 175 -13.76 16.11 -9.40
C SER A 175 -13.26 16.89 -10.62
N MET A 176 -11.99 16.74 -10.99
CA MET A 176 -11.42 17.37 -12.18
C MET A 176 -12.00 16.75 -13.47
N PRO A 177 -11.91 17.45 -14.63
CA PRO A 177 -12.46 16.94 -15.89
C PRO A 177 -11.95 15.57 -16.29
N PHE A 178 -10.68 15.28 -16.02
CA PHE A 178 -10.02 14.01 -16.31
C PHE A 178 -9.55 13.39 -14.99
N HIS A 179 -10.21 12.32 -14.55
CA HIS A 179 -9.92 11.67 -13.28
C HIS A 179 -10.30 10.19 -13.33
N HIS A 180 -9.71 9.37 -12.46
CA HIS A 180 -10.22 8.03 -12.21
C HIS A 180 -11.58 8.11 -11.52
N LYS A 181 -12.49 7.24 -11.92
CA LYS A 181 -13.90 7.23 -11.50
C LYS A 181 -14.08 6.72 -10.07
N VAL A 182 -13.41 7.37 -9.12
CA VAL A 182 -13.45 7.03 -7.70
C VAL A 182 -14.74 7.53 -7.06
N ASN A 183 -15.15 8.77 -7.36
CA ASN A 183 -16.42 9.33 -6.86
C ASN A 183 -17.63 8.58 -7.39
N GLU A 184 -17.52 7.98 -8.57
CA GLU A 184 -18.54 7.18 -9.21
C GLU A 184 -18.52 5.70 -8.75
N GLY A 185 -17.57 5.33 -7.89
CA GLY A 185 -17.48 3.99 -7.30
C GLY A 185 -16.88 2.89 -8.19
N LEU A 186 -16.37 3.25 -9.38
CA LEU A 186 -15.75 2.27 -10.28
C LEU A 186 -14.33 1.89 -9.86
N VAL A 187 -13.62 2.81 -9.21
CA VAL A 187 -12.27 2.60 -8.68
C VAL A 187 -12.29 2.96 -7.20
N LYS A 188 -11.60 2.18 -6.39
CA LYS A 188 -11.47 2.41 -4.94
C LYS A 188 -10.07 2.90 -4.60
N CYS A 189 -9.95 3.69 -3.54
CA CYS A 189 -8.65 4.11 -3.02
C CYS A 189 -7.75 2.90 -2.77
N SER A 190 -8.34 1.83 -2.21
CA SER A 190 -7.66 0.57 -1.92
C SER A 190 -7.29 -0.26 -3.16
N ASP A 191 -7.65 0.13 -4.37
CA ASP A 191 -7.15 -0.55 -5.58
C ASP A 191 -5.68 -0.22 -5.84
N CYS A 192 -5.27 1.00 -5.48
CA CYS A 192 -3.91 1.50 -5.63
C CYS A 192 -3.14 1.60 -4.31
N HIS A 193 -3.80 1.96 -3.21
CA HIS A 193 -3.20 2.14 -1.89
C HIS A 193 -3.47 0.96 -0.96
N ASP A 194 -2.54 0.70 -0.04
CA ASP A 194 -2.75 -0.23 1.07
C ASP A 194 -2.79 0.56 2.39
N PRO A 195 -3.99 0.74 2.99
CA PRO A 195 -4.14 1.47 4.23
C PRO A 195 -3.48 0.78 5.44
N HIS A 196 -3.16 -0.52 5.32
CA HIS A 196 -2.49 -1.27 6.38
C HIS A 196 -0.96 -1.10 6.37
N GLY A 197 -0.43 -0.36 5.41
CA GLY A 197 0.98 -0.01 5.35
C GLY A 197 1.80 -0.84 4.36
N THR A 198 2.65 -0.15 3.64
CA THR A 198 3.65 -0.71 2.75
C THR A 198 4.98 0.01 2.96
N PHE A 199 6.03 -0.43 2.26
CA PHE A 199 7.31 0.29 2.21
C PHE A 199 7.36 1.32 1.07
N ASN A 200 6.32 1.37 0.24
CA ASN A 200 6.25 2.29 -0.90
C ASN A 200 5.79 3.68 -0.47
N ALA A 201 6.22 4.69 -1.20
CA ALA A 201 5.75 6.05 -1.02
C ALA A 201 4.21 6.12 -1.09
N ASN A 202 3.61 6.96 -0.25
CA ASN A 202 2.16 7.15 -0.17
C ASN A 202 1.36 5.86 0.07
N ASN A 203 1.98 4.84 0.68
CA ASN A 203 1.38 3.52 0.89
C ASN A 203 0.77 2.91 -0.38
N THR A 204 1.37 3.12 -1.52
CA THR A 204 0.96 2.39 -2.73
C THR A 204 1.23 0.90 -2.54
N LYS A 205 0.40 0.06 -3.15
CA LYS A 205 0.54 -1.41 -3.02
C LYS A 205 1.94 -1.89 -3.38
N SER A 206 2.44 -2.85 -2.63
CA SER A 206 3.71 -3.51 -2.94
C SER A 206 3.54 -4.41 -4.15
N THR A 207 4.26 -4.09 -5.22
CA THR A 207 4.34 -4.86 -6.47
C THR A 207 5.81 -4.97 -6.87
N ALA A 208 6.14 -5.92 -7.74
CA ALA A 208 7.50 -6.09 -8.23
C ALA A 208 7.98 -4.86 -9.04
N ASP A 209 7.04 -4.19 -9.70
CA ASP A 209 7.21 -2.92 -10.39
C ASP A 209 6.03 -2.02 -10.03
N GLN A 210 6.28 -0.77 -9.66
CA GLN A 210 5.24 0.19 -9.27
C GLN A 210 4.21 0.39 -10.39
N ASN A 211 4.61 0.31 -11.66
CA ASN A 211 3.72 0.39 -12.81
C ASN A 211 2.68 -0.73 -12.84
N MET A 212 2.95 -1.87 -12.20
CA MET A 212 1.99 -2.98 -12.13
C MET A 212 0.68 -2.61 -11.42
N ILE A 213 0.68 -1.59 -10.58
CA ILE A 213 -0.53 -1.04 -9.98
C ILE A 213 -1.45 -0.50 -11.07
N CYS A 214 -0.88 0.21 -12.03
CA CYS A 214 -1.60 0.83 -13.16
C CYS A 214 -1.97 -0.21 -14.22
N THR A 215 -1.00 -1.03 -14.61
CA THR A 215 -1.14 -2.00 -15.71
C THR A 215 -1.99 -3.22 -15.35
N LYS A 216 -2.44 -3.32 -14.12
CA LYS A 216 -3.49 -4.25 -13.72
C LYS A 216 -4.80 -4.00 -14.48
N CYS A 217 -5.10 -2.72 -14.76
CA CYS A 217 -6.27 -2.29 -15.52
C CYS A 217 -5.88 -1.78 -16.91
N HIS A 218 -4.73 -1.10 -17.05
CA HIS A 218 -4.18 -0.58 -18.31
C HIS A 218 -3.24 -1.60 -18.95
N ALA A 219 -3.78 -2.77 -19.27
CA ALA A 219 -3.02 -3.92 -19.78
C ALA A 219 -2.32 -3.61 -21.12
N GLU A 220 -2.90 -2.73 -21.94
CA GLU A 220 -2.37 -2.29 -23.23
C GLU A 220 -1.05 -1.54 -23.14
N THR A 221 -0.71 -1.00 -21.95
CA THR A 221 0.54 -0.27 -21.72
C THR A 221 1.60 -1.10 -20.98
N ARG A 222 1.31 -2.38 -20.73
CA ARG A 222 2.11 -3.20 -19.82
C ARG A 222 3.45 -3.66 -20.38
N GLY A 223 3.54 -3.90 -21.68
CA GLY A 223 4.70 -4.59 -22.25
C GLY A 223 4.67 -6.12 -21.96
N PRO A 224 5.77 -6.85 -22.09
CA PRO A 224 7.10 -6.33 -22.41
C PRO A 224 7.21 -5.74 -23.82
N TRP A 225 8.09 -4.75 -23.97
CA TRP A 225 8.35 -4.11 -25.26
C TRP A 225 9.76 -4.41 -25.73
N VAL A 226 9.96 -4.55 -27.03
CA VAL A 226 11.30 -4.64 -27.63
C VAL A 226 12.06 -3.33 -27.42
N PHE A 227 11.35 -2.22 -27.59
CA PHE A 227 11.88 -0.87 -27.34
C PHE A 227 11.08 -0.26 -26.21
N GLU A 228 11.67 -0.20 -25.02
CA GLU A 228 11.06 0.39 -23.83
C GLU A 228 11.36 1.88 -23.76
N HIS A 229 10.37 2.69 -23.39
CA HIS A 229 10.61 4.08 -23.08
C HIS A 229 11.20 4.18 -21.67
N ALA A 230 12.44 4.68 -21.59
CA ALA A 230 13.18 4.72 -20.31
C ALA A 230 12.44 5.48 -19.20
N ALA A 231 11.71 6.54 -19.53
CA ALA A 231 10.93 7.29 -18.56
C ALA A 231 9.80 6.46 -17.94
N VAL A 232 9.14 5.58 -18.71
CA VAL A 232 8.10 4.67 -18.17
C VAL A 232 8.71 3.67 -17.21
N LYS A 233 9.94 3.25 -17.44
CA LYS A 233 10.64 2.28 -16.58
C LYS A 233 11.28 2.93 -15.35
N GLY A 234 11.83 4.11 -15.49
CA GLY A 234 12.51 4.84 -14.42
C GLY A 234 11.56 5.66 -13.55
N GLU A 235 10.87 6.63 -14.15
CA GLU A 235 9.96 7.54 -13.46
C GLU A 235 8.58 6.93 -13.24
N GLY A 236 8.25 5.91 -14.01
CA GLY A 236 6.96 5.26 -13.99
C GLY A 236 5.83 6.08 -14.62
N CYS A 237 4.63 5.55 -14.55
CA CYS A 237 3.43 6.20 -15.12
C CYS A 237 3.19 7.59 -14.52
N THR A 238 3.50 7.78 -13.25
CA THR A 238 3.29 9.05 -12.52
C THR A 238 4.27 10.15 -12.90
N GLY A 239 5.32 9.85 -13.64
CA GLY A 239 6.19 10.87 -14.24
C GLY A 239 5.45 11.77 -15.25
N CYS A 240 4.40 11.23 -15.88
CA CYS A 240 3.60 11.95 -16.88
C CYS A 240 2.14 12.15 -16.48
N HIS A 241 1.59 11.25 -15.65
CA HIS A 241 0.16 11.23 -15.27
C HIS A 241 -0.06 11.51 -13.80
N THR A 242 -1.14 12.25 -13.49
CA THR A 242 -1.65 12.48 -12.13
C THR A 242 -2.85 11.56 -11.88
N PRO A 243 -2.69 10.43 -11.16
CA PRO A 243 -3.70 9.38 -11.11
C PRO A 243 -4.98 9.77 -10.36
N HIS A 244 -4.96 10.80 -9.54
CA HIS A 244 -6.17 11.29 -8.87
C HIS A 244 -7.04 12.14 -9.79
N GLY A 245 -6.43 12.92 -10.66
CA GLY A 245 -7.14 13.75 -11.63
C GLY A 245 -6.32 14.95 -12.08
N SER A 246 -6.71 15.52 -13.22
CA SER A 246 -6.05 16.66 -13.85
C SER A 246 -7.05 17.47 -14.68
N GLN A 247 -6.74 18.73 -14.91
CA GLN A 247 -7.43 19.56 -15.90
C GLN A 247 -7.09 19.13 -17.34
N ASN A 248 -6.00 18.37 -17.50
CA ASN A 248 -5.45 18.02 -18.81
C ASN A 248 -5.97 16.66 -19.28
N PRO A 249 -6.26 16.49 -20.58
CA PRO A 249 -6.64 15.21 -21.16
C PRO A 249 -5.70 14.07 -20.75
N ARG A 250 -6.25 12.87 -20.58
CA ARG A 250 -5.48 11.68 -20.16
C ARG A 250 -4.80 11.84 -18.81
N MET A 251 -5.28 12.75 -17.97
CA MET A 251 -4.71 13.07 -16.65
C MET A 251 -3.21 13.44 -16.71
N LEU A 252 -2.78 14.13 -17.75
CA LEU A 252 -1.40 14.59 -17.86
C LEU A 252 -1.10 15.66 -16.80
N ASN A 253 0.12 15.63 -16.26
CA ASN A 253 0.59 16.60 -15.27
C ASN A 253 0.93 17.96 -15.89
N VAL A 254 1.11 18.01 -17.23
CA VAL A 254 1.38 19.22 -18.02
C VAL A 254 0.40 19.31 -19.17
N ALA A 255 -0.15 20.50 -19.41
CA ALA A 255 -1.16 20.73 -20.46
C ALA A 255 -0.55 20.59 -21.87
N ASN A 256 0.64 21.12 -22.07
CA ASN A 256 1.32 21.09 -23.36
C ASN A 256 2.21 19.86 -23.48
N ILE A 257 1.88 18.96 -24.41
CA ILE A 257 2.60 17.70 -24.63
C ILE A 257 4.07 17.95 -24.99
N ASN A 258 4.37 18.96 -25.80
CA ASN A 258 5.75 19.25 -26.18
C ASN A 258 6.57 19.70 -24.96
N GLN A 259 5.97 20.47 -24.04
CA GLN A 259 6.61 20.83 -22.77
C GLN A 259 6.84 19.60 -21.91
N LEU A 260 5.88 18.67 -21.87
CA LEU A 260 6.04 17.41 -21.12
C LEU A 260 7.23 16.61 -21.62
N CYS A 261 7.35 16.42 -22.92
CA CYS A 261 8.47 15.70 -23.53
C CYS A 261 9.82 16.41 -23.29
N ASN A 262 9.82 17.74 -23.41
CA ASN A 262 11.03 18.56 -23.25
C ASN A 262 11.53 18.66 -21.79
N GLN A 263 10.82 18.10 -20.82
CA GLN A 263 11.36 17.96 -19.46
C GLN A 263 12.57 17.02 -19.40
N CYS A 264 12.63 16.05 -20.31
CA CYS A 264 13.71 15.08 -20.39
C CYS A 264 14.46 15.13 -21.75
N HIS A 265 13.75 15.45 -22.81
CA HIS A 265 14.33 15.55 -24.15
C HIS A 265 14.76 16.99 -24.41
N SER A 266 16.02 17.19 -24.74
CA SER A 266 16.49 18.49 -25.26
C SER A 266 15.66 18.87 -26.48
N PRO A 267 15.44 20.19 -26.72
CA PRO A 267 14.77 20.64 -27.94
C PRO A 267 15.44 20.00 -29.14
N VAL A 268 14.70 19.15 -29.83
CA VAL A 268 15.24 18.47 -31.03
C VAL A 268 15.59 19.53 -32.03
N SER A 269 16.86 19.60 -32.38
CA SER A 269 17.32 20.55 -33.42
C SER A 269 16.52 20.30 -34.69
N ALA A 270 16.21 21.39 -35.38
CA ALA A 270 15.34 21.44 -36.56
C ALA A 270 15.88 20.69 -37.79
N ALA A 271 16.91 19.84 -37.62
CA ALA A 271 17.53 19.12 -38.73
C ALA A 271 16.56 18.05 -39.27
N THR A 272 16.14 18.28 -40.46
CA THR A 272 15.60 17.37 -41.49
C THR A 272 14.18 16.82 -41.29
N VAL A 273 13.86 16.14 -40.20
CA VAL A 273 12.54 15.50 -40.04
C VAL A 273 11.58 16.36 -39.20
N HIS A 274 12.11 17.09 -38.25
CA HIS A 274 11.32 17.95 -37.37
C HIS A 274 11.17 19.38 -37.91
N GLY A 275 11.82 19.69 -39.01
CA GLY A 275 11.66 20.76 -40.04
C GLY A 275 11.24 22.17 -39.63
N MET A 276 11.01 22.43 -38.38
CA MET A 276 10.47 23.70 -37.88
C MET A 276 11.26 24.19 -36.68
N ASN A 277 11.29 25.48 -36.49
CA ASN A 277 11.97 26.12 -35.36
C ASN A 277 11.61 25.45 -34.04
N ALA A 278 12.59 24.87 -33.40
CA ALA A 278 12.47 24.01 -32.19
C ALA A 278 11.84 24.70 -30.96
N GLY A 279 11.29 25.88 -31.11
CA GLY A 279 10.66 26.66 -30.03
C GLY A 279 9.33 27.33 -30.43
N SER A 280 8.79 27.07 -31.63
CA SER A 280 7.55 27.74 -32.02
C SER A 280 6.32 27.07 -31.35
N ALA A 281 5.36 27.90 -30.96
CA ALA A 281 4.06 27.47 -30.43
C ALA A 281 3.25 26.63 -31.44
N ASP A 282 3.59 26.74 -32.72
CA ASP A 282 2.91 26.11 -33.85
C ASP A 282 3.42 24.70 -34.15
N ARG A 283 4.35 24.18 -33.37
CA ARG A 283 4.86 22.83 -33.55
C ARG A 283 3.79 21.78 -33.19
N PRO A 284 3.51 20.82 -34.09
CA PRO A 284 2.56 19.75 -33.79
C PRO A 284 3.02 18.97 -32.56
N PRO A 285 2.08 18.41 -31.77
CA PRO A 285 2.42 17.56 -30.62
C PRO A 285 3.32 16.40 -31.05
N CYS A 286 4.35 16.13 -30.24
CA CYS A 286 5.30 15.05 -30.50
C CYS A 286 4.61 13.70 -30.72
N ILE A 287 3.50 13.45 -30.00
CA ILE A 287 2.72 12.23 -30.08
C ILE A 287 1.94 12.07 -31.40
N ASN A 288 1.89 13.06 -32.26
CA ASN A 288 1.27 12.89 -33.58
C ASN A 288 2.08 11.93 -34.47
N CYS A 289 3.38 11.85 -34.23
CA CYS A 289 4.29 10.92 -34.91
C CYS A 289 4.77 9.81 -33.94
N HIS A 290 5.19 10.19 -32.73
CA HIS A 290 5.66 9.25 -31.71
C HIS A 290 4.46 8.69 -30.91
N THR A 291 3.66 7.87 -31.55
CA THR A 291 2.37 7.40 -31.00
C THR A 291 2.51 6.30 -29.95
N MET A 292 3.65 5.59 -29.93
CA MET A 292 3.89 4.41 -29.09
C MET A 292 4.79 4.72 -27.90
N ILE A 293 4.58 5.84 -27.24
CA ILE A 293 5.44 6.37 -26.16
C ILE A 293 5.52 5.51 -24.91
N HIS A 294 4.60 4.58 -24.70
CA HIS A 294 4.66 3.64 -23.57
C HIS A 294 5.60 2.46 -23.83
N GLY A 295 5.98 2.25 -25.10
CA GLY A 295 6.84 1.19 -25.60
C GLY A 295 6.41 0.72 -26.99
N SER A 296 7.34 0.14 -27.74
CA SER A 296 7.12 -0.34 -29.10
C SER A 296 7.80 -1.66 -29.34
N ASN A 297 7.15 -2.53 -30.14
CA ASN A 297 7.75 -3.78 -30.62
C ASN A 297 8.35 -3.65 -32.03
N ILE A 298 8.17 -2.51 -32.68
CA ILE A 298 8.49 -2.35 -34.10
C ILE A 298 9.46 -1.20 -34.40
N ASN A 299 9.53 -0.17 -33.55
CA ASN A 299 10.31 1.03 -33.85
C ASN A 299 10.91 1.66 -32.58
N PRO A 300 12.25 1.85 -32.54
CA PRO A 300 12.92 2.46 -31.39
C PRO A 300 12.59 3.95 -31.21
N ALA A 301 12.10 4.63 -32.22
CA ALA A 301 11.63 6.02 -32.13
C ALA A 301 10.14 6.11 -31.75
N PHE A 302 9.48 4.99 -31.43
CA PHE A 302 8.06 4.95 -31.04
C PHE A 302 7.10 5.45 -32.13
N ILE A 303 7.51 5.40 -33.38
CA ILE A 303 6.69 5.75 -34.54
C ILE A 303 5.94 4.49 -34.98
N ARG A 304 4.67 4.65 -35.34
CA ARG A 304 3.82 3.58 -35.85
C ARG A 304 4.09 3.33 -37.31
#